data_05ac74f72a1b3bf594ff8b3f353ba619
#
_entry.id   05ac74f72a1b3bf594ff8b3f353ba619
#
_cell.length_a   1.000
_cell.length_b   1.000
_cell.length_c   1.000
_cell.angle_alpha   90.00
_cell.angle_beta   90.00
_cell.angle_gamma   90.00
#
_symmetry.space_group_name_H-M   'P 1'
#
loop_
_entity.id
_entity.type
_entity.pdbx_description
1 polymer ?
#
loop_
_entity_poly.entity_id
_entity_poly.type
_entity_poly.pdbx_seq_one_letter_code
_entity_poly.pdbx_strand_id
1 'polypeptide(L)'
;MPGTSARHRRDVLNLAAQFATQVKKKRDVLIELNQQTESLTKKDIATWRQAWQAAINYEQPNRCALLDVYNDALVDLHLSGCIAQRKGKTLQKPFVLTGKNGKEDDKARLMFEREWFNDFLDLALDSPYFGHSLIQFGYINIENGVMPFTGAELVPRKH
;
A
#
# COMPACT_ATOMS: atom_id res chain seq x y z
N MET A 1 41.88 14.83 -60.82
CA MET A 1 41.08 15.36 -59.66
C MET A 1 41.13 14.41 -58.47
N PRO A 2 41.95 14.67 -57.42
CA PRO A 2 42.06 13.78 -56.23
C PRO A 2 41.51 14.39 -54.94
N GLY A 3 40.49 15.26 -55.01
CA GLY A 3 40.04 16.00 -53.83
C GLY A 3 38.81 15.43 -53.06
N THR A 4 38.02 14.56 -53.66
CA THR A 4 36.73 14.11 -53.12
C THR A 4 36.87 12.94 -52.14
N SER A 5 37.85 12.08 -52.29
CA SER A 5 38.05 10.89 -51.43
C SER A 5 38.48 11.23 -49.98
N ALA A 6 39.30 12.26 -49.82
CA ALA A 6 39.81 12.62 -48.48
C ALA A 6 38.77 13.38 -47.62
N ARG A 7 37.89 14.18 -48.23
CA ARG A 7 36.76 14.81 -47.53
C ARG A 7 35.75 13.79 -47.06
N HIS A 8 35.34 12.88 -47.91
CA HIS A 8 34.38 11.81 -47.57
C HIS A 8 34.87 10.93 -46.43
N ARG A 9 36.15 10.56 -46.39
CA ARG A 9 36.75 9.83 -45.27
C ARG A 9 36.69 10.59 -43.95
N ARG A 10 36.92 11.90 -43.95
CA ARG A 10 36.84 12.75 -42.77
C ARG A 10 35.40 12.85 -42.25
N ASP A 11 34.43 12.99 -43.15
CA ASP A 11 33.02 13.09 -42.79
C ASP A 11 32.51 11.76 -42.16
N VAL A 12 32.89 10.62 -42.70
CA VAL A 12 32.57 9.30 -42.12
C VAL A 12 33.22 9.11 -40.76
N LEU A 13 34.48 9.52 -40.58
CA LEU A 13 35.16 9.45 -39.28
C LEU A 13 34.53 10.38 -38.24
N ASN A 14 34.13 11.57 -38.63
CA ASN A 14 33.43 12.51 -37.74
C ASN A 14 32.05 11.98 -37.35
N LEU A 15 31.33 11.40 -38.29
CA LEU A 15 30.03 10.76 -38.02
C LEU A 15 30.17 9.58 -37.05
N ALA A 16 31.15 8.73 -37.29
CA ALA A 16 31.44 7.58 -36.41
C ALA A 16 31.84 8.03 -34.99
N ALA A 17 32.65 9.11 -34.88
CA ALA A 17 33.00 9.70 -33.59
C ALA A 17 31.79 10.28 -32.84
N GLN A 18 30.86 10.92 -33.55
CA GLN A 18 29.62 11.45 -32.98
C GLN A 18 28.71 10.30 -32.46
N PHE A 19 28.55 9.22 -33.25
CA PHE A 19 27.80 8.05 -32.80
C PHE A 19 28.42 7.38 -31.58
N ALA A 20 29.76 7.22 -31.55
CA ALA A 20 30.47 6.66 -30.43
C ALA A 20 30.27 7.49 -29.15
N THR A 21 30.30 8.83 -29.27
CA THR A 21 30.05 9.75 -28.14
C THR A 21 28.62 9.67 -27.64
N GLN A 22 27.63 9.58 -28.54
CA GLN A 22 26.22 9.43 -28.15
C GLN A 22 25.95 8.08 -27.45
N VAL A 23 26.55 6.98 -27.94
CA VAL A 23 26.42 5.66 -27.33
C VAL A 23 27.05 5.66 -25.94
N LYS A 24 28.23 6.25 -25.78
CA LYS A 24 28.87 6.39 -24.47
C LYS A 24 28.00 7.19 -23.50
N LYS A 25 27.46 8.34 -23.92
CA LYS A 25 26.57 9.16 -23.08
C LYS A 25 25.31 8.42 -22.63
N LYS A 26 24.67 7.63 -23.53
CA LYS A 26 23.53 6.78 -23.16
C LYS A 26 23.90 5.70 -22.14
N ARG A 27 25.09 5.10 -22.30
CA ARG A 27 25.59 4.07 -21.40
C ARG A 27 25.87 4.61 -20.00
N ASP A 28 26.48 5.81 -19.91
CA ASP A 28 26.76 6.49 -18.65
C ASP A 28 25.47 6.84 -17.90
N VAL A 29 24.43 7.32 -18.60
CA VAL A 29 23.09 7.60 -18.03
C VAL A 29 22.43 6.33 -17.49
N LEU A 30 22.52 5.20 -18.20
CA LEU A 30 21.96 3.93 -17.75
C LEU A 30 22.68 3.40 -16.49
N ILE A 31 24.00 3.56 -16.40
CA ILE A 31 24.79 3.18 -15.24
C ILE A 31 24.38 4.04 -14.03
N GLU A 32 24.22 5.35 -14.23
CA GLU A 32 23.81 6.28 -13.18
C GLU A 32 22.39 5.96 -12.65
N LEU A 33 21.44 5.68 -13.54
CA LEU A 33 20.09 5.26 -13.17
C LEU A 33 20.09 3.96 -12.36
N ASN A 34 20.88 2.96 -12.76
CA ASN A 34 21.00 1.72 -12.04
C ASN A 34 21.59 1.91 -10.63
N GLN A 35 22.64 2.76 -10.51
CA GLN A 35 23.25 3.09 -9.22
C GLN A 35 22.27 3.84 -8.30
N GLN A 36 21.48 4.77 -8.83
CA GLN A 36 20.44 5.45 -8.07
C GLN A 36 19.38 4.47 -7.56
N THR A 37 18.89 3.56 -8.40
CA THR A 37 17.89 2.57 -8.03
C THR A 37 18.40 1.63 -6.93
N GLU A 38 19.64 1.13 -7.05
CA GLU A 38 20.24 0.29 -6.00
C GLU A 38 20.43 1.05 -4.68
N SER A 39 20.81 2.32 -4.74
CA SER A 39 20.98 3.18 -3.55
C SER A 39 19.66 3.43 -2.84
N LEU A 40 18.57 3.71 -3.57
CA LEU A 40 17.23 3.88 -3.02
C LEU A 40 16.75 2.59 -2.35
N THR A 41 16.87 1.45 -3.01
CA THR A 41 16.46 0.14 -2.45
C THR A 41 17.21 -0.19 -1.16
N LYS A 42 18.53 0.06 -1.08
CA LYS A 42 19.31 -0.15 0.15
C LYS A 42 18.86 0.77 1.28
N LYS A 43 18.56 2.02 0.97
CA LYS A 43 18.04 3.00 1.94
C LYS A 43 16.68 2.57 2.49
N ASP A 44 15.80 2.10 1.62
CA ASP A 44 14.45 1.65 2.00
C ASP A 44 14.51 0.44 2.95
N ILE A 45 15.37 -0.53 2.66
CA ILE A 45 15.59 -1.69 3.54
C ILE A 45 16.15 -1.26 4.90
N ALA A 46 17.10 -0.32 4.93
CA ALA A 46 17.67 0.20 6.18
C ALA A 46 16.60 0.93 7.01
N THR A 47 15.80 1.78 6.38
CA THR A 47 14.69 2.51 7.00
C THR A 47 13.65 1.54 7.58
N TRP A 48 13.28 0.52 6.83
CA TRP A 48 12.37 -0.52 7.31
C TRP A 48 12.91 -1.27 8.53
N ARG A 49 14.20 -1.67 8.51
CA ARG A 49 14.83 -2.37 9.64
C ARG A 49 14.86 -1.50 10.90
N GLN A 50 15.19 -0.21 10.77
CA GLN A 50 15.19 0.72 11.90
C GLN A 50 13.78 0.92 12.46
N ALA A 51 12.78 1.09 11.59
CA ALA A 51 11.38 1.22 11.97
C ALA A 51 10.86 -0.03 12.68
N TRP A 52 11.24 -1.22 12.20
CA TRP A 52 10.91 -2.48 12.83
C TRP A 52 11.57 -2.64 14.20
N GLN A 53 12.87 -2.32 14.33
CA GLN A 53 13.57 -2.35 15.60
C GLN A 53 12.96 -1.40 16.63
N ALA A 54 12.59 -0.19 16.21
CA ALA A 54 11.89 0.76 17.08
C ALA A 54 10.52 0.23 17.54
N ALA A 55 9.80 -0.47 16.65
CA ALA A 55 8.47 -1.02 16.97
C ALA A 55 8.51 -2.18 17.97
N ILE A 56 9.58 -2.98 18.00
CA ILE A 56 9.75 -4.12 18.92
C ILE A 56 10.62 -3.79 20.15
N ASN A 57 11.03 -2.54 20.32
CA ASN A 57 11.81 -2.13 21.47
C ASN A 57 11.06 -2.43 22.76
N TYR A 58 11.71 -3.16 23.68
CA TYR A 58 11.10 -3.58 24.93
C TYR A 58 10.81 -2.42 25.90
N GLU A 59 11.68 -1.41 25.93
CA GLU A 59 11.58 -0.31 26.89
C GLU A 59 10.60 0.78 26.41
N GLN A 60 10.68 1.13 25.14
CA GLN A 60 9.86 2.19 24.52
C GLN A 60 9.43 1.77 23.11
N PRO A 61 8.39 0.93 22.98
CA PRO A 61 7.92 0.50 21.68
C PRO A 61 7.32 1.69 20.92
N ASN A 62 7.85 1.98 19.72
CA ASN A 62 7.34 3.02 18.85
C ASN A 62 7.05 2.48 17.45
N ARG A 63 5.77 2.42 17.09
CA ARG A 63 5.30 1.89 15.81
C ARG A 63 5.08 2.96 14.74
N CYS A 64 5.22 4.26 15.07
CA CYS A 64 4.91 5.33 14.13
C CYS A 64 5.72 5.24 12.84
N ALA A 65 7.04 5.04 12.94
CA ALA A 65 7.91 4.89 11.78
C ALA A 65 7.58 3.65 10.93
N LEU A 66 7.18 2.55 11.57
CA LEU A 66 6.76 1.33 10.87
C LEU A 66 5.44 1.53 10.11
N LEU A 67 4.50 2.28 10.69
CA LEU A 67 3.25 2.64 10.03
C LEU A 67 3.47 3.56 8.82
N ASP A 68 4.49 4.44 8.87
CA ASP A 68 4.86 5.25 7.71
C ASP A 68 5.36 4.38 6.57
N VAL A 69 6.25 3.41 6.86
CA VAL A 69 6.72 2.45 5.86
C VAL A 69 5.57 1.65 5.25
N TYR A 70 4.57 1.27 6.04
CA TYR A 70 3.38 0.56 5.52
C TYR A 70 2.53 1.46 4.62
N ASN A 71 2.34 2.72 4.99
CA ASN A 71 1.62 3.68 4.16
C ASN A 71 2.35 3.94 2.84
N ASP A 72 3.68 4.06 2.87
CA ASP A 72 4.49 4.22 1.66
C ASP A 72 4.39 3.00 0.74
N ALA A 73 4.37 1.79 1.32
CA ALA A 73 4.17 0.56 0.55
C ALA A 73 2.80 0.51 -0.15
N LEU A 74 1.76 1.10 0.45
CA LEU A 74 0.41 1.16 -0.14
C LEU A 74 0.28 2.13 -1.32
N VAL A 75 1.29 2.97 -1.59
CA VAL A 75 1.37 3.79 -2.81
C VAL A 75 1.52 2.89 -4.06
N ASP A 76 2.02 1.67 -3.90
CA ASP A 76 2.01 0.68 -4.98
C ASP A 76 0.56 0.27 -5.31
N LEU A 77 0.11 0.67 -6.50
CA LEU A 77 -1.24 0.42 -7.00
C LEU A 77 -1.55 -1.07 -7.16
N HIS A 78 -0.55 -1.90 -7.47
CA HIS A 78 -0.75 -3.33 -7.59
C HIS A 78 -1.00 -3.96 -6.22
N LEU A 79 -0.18 -3.62 -5.23
CA LEU A 79 -0.35 -4.10 -3.86
C LEU A 79 -1.69 -3.66 -3.27
N SER A 80 -2.02 -2.39 -3.37
CA SER A 80 -3.29 -1.85 -2.87
C SER A 80 -4.50 -2.47 -3.56
N GLY A 81 -4.41 -2.73 -4.89
CA GLY A 81 -5.42 -3.45 -5.64
C GLY A 81 -5.62 -4.90 -5.18
N CYS A 82 -4.54 -5.62 -4.90
CA CYS A 82 -4.60 -6.98 -4.35
C CYS A 82 -5.26 -7.01 -2.96
N ILE A 83 -4.94 -6.04 -2.09
CA ILE A 83 -5.55 -5.90 -0.78
C ILE A 83 -7.05 -5.62 -0.90
N ALA A 84 -7.43 -4.64 -1.71
CA ALA A 84 -8.83 -4.29 -1.96
C ALA A 84 -9.64 -5.48 -2.50
N GLN A 85 -9.09 -6.23 -3.45
CA GLN A 85 -9.73 -7.43 -4.00
C GLN A 85 -9.92 -8.51 -2.93
N ARG A 86 -8.94 -8.73 -2.06
CA ARG A 86 -9.02 -9.70 -0.98
C ARG A 86 -10.06 -9.32 0.06
N LYS A 87 -10.09 -8.05 0.49
CA LYS A 87 -11.11 -7.49 1.38
C LYS A 87 -12.51 -7.65 0.75
N GLY A 88 -12.68 -7.20 -0.50
CA GLY A 88 -13.95 -7.29 -1.21
C GLY A 88 -14.50 -8.71 -1.32
N LYS A 89 -13.65 -9.71 -1.58
CA LYS A 89 -14.07 -11.13 -1.59
C LYS A 89 -14.53 -11.62 -0.21
N THR A 90 -13.96 -11.10 0.86
CA THR A 90 -14.37 -11.45 2.23
C THR A 90 -15.70 -10.80 2.58
N LEU A 91 -15.88 -9.50 2.23
CA LEU A 91 -17.11 -8.76 2.48
C LEU A 91 -18.32 -9.29 1.69
N GLN A 92 -18.08 -9.88 0.52
CA GLN A 92 -19.15 -10.49 -0.29
C GLN A 92 -19.70 -11.81 0.27
N LYS A 93 -19.04 -12.41 1.27
CA LYS A 93 -19.54 -13.65 1.87
C LYS A 93 -20.73 -13.36 2.77
N PRO A 94 -21.86 -14.04 2.56
CA PRO A 94 -22.98 -13.91 3.46
C PRO A 94 -22.61 -14.46 4.86
N PHE A 95 -23.09 -13.79 5.88
CA PHE A 95 -23.02 -14.25 7.25
C PHE A 95 -24.42 -14.49 7.81
N VAL A 96 -24.53 -15.45 8.70
CA VAL A 96 -25.80 -15.78 9.38
C VAL A 96 -25.56 -15.66 10.87
N LEU A 97 -26.41 -14.92 11.54
CA LEU A 97 -26.39 -14.78 12.99
C LEU A 97 -27.36 -15.81 13.60
N THR A 98 -26.82 -16.68 14.44
CA THR A 98 -27.59 -17.72 15.12
C THR A 98 -27.63 -17.43 16.61
N GLY A 99 -28.83 -17.56 17.19
CA GLY A 99 -29.02 -17.51 18.63
C GLY A 99 -28.46 -18.75 19.35
N LYS A 100 -28.55 -18.77 20.68
CA LYS A 100 -28.10 -19.88 21.50
C LYS A 100 -28.73 -21.24 21.14
N ASN A 101 -29.88 -21.22 20.48
CA ASN A 101 -30.60 -22.40 20.05
C ASN A 101 -30.22 -22.90 18.65
N GLY A 102 -29.21 -22.33 18.02
CA GLY A 102 -28.77 -22.64 16.66
C GLY A 102 -29.73 -22.17 15.54
N LYS A 103 -30.81 -21.47 15.89
CA LYS A 103 -31.74 -20.87 14.94
C LYS A 103 -31.32 -19.45 14.60
N GLU A 104 -31.65 -19.01 13.39
CA GLU A 104 -31.41 -17.63 12.96
C GLU A 104 -32.10 -16.62 13.89
N ASP A 105 -31.37 -15.55 14.22
CA ASP A 105 -31.88 -14.47 15.07
C ASP A 105 -32.22 -13.27 14.20
N ASP A 106 -33.51 -13.10 13.85
CA ASP A 106 -34.00 -12.03 13.00
C ASP A 106 -33.74 -10.64 13.60
N LYS A 107 -33.75 -10.50 14.95
CA LYS A 107 -33.46 -9.21 15.60
C LYS A 107 -31.99 -8.84 15.47
N ALA A 108 -31.11 -9.79 15.68
CA ALA A 108 -29.68 -9.60 15.47
C ALA A 108 -29.40 -9.30 13.99
N ARG A 109 -30.06 -10.00 13.06
CA ARG A 109 -29.93 -9.74 11.64
C ARG A 109 -30.29 -8.31 11.27
N LEU A 110 -31.44 -7.78 11.73
CA LEU A 110 -31.86 -6.40 11.49
C LEU A 110 -30.90 -5.36 12.09
N MET A 111 -30.17 -5.72 13.14
CA MET A 111 -29.14 -4.85 13.73
C MET A 111 -27.86 -4.78 12.89
N PHE A 112 -27.42 -5.91 12.33
CA PHE A 112 -26.15 -6.06 11.65
C PHE A 112 -26.22 -5.98 10.12
N GLU A 113 -27.39 -6.18 9.48
CA GLU A 113 -27.61 -5.96 8.04
C GLU A 113 -27.75 -4.45 7.74
N ARG A 114 -26.77 -3.63 8.17
CA ARG A 114 -26.76 -2.17 8.00
C ARG A 114 -25.39 -1.69 7.56
N GLU A 115 -25.36 -0.50 7.01
CA GLU A 115 -24.15 0.12 6.46
C GLU A 115 -22.99 0.18 7.48
N TRP A 116 -23.25 0.62 8.70
CA TRP A 116 -22.25 0.70 9.76
C TRP A 116 -21.49 -0.62 10.00
N PHE A 117 -22.13 -1.75 9.80
CA PHE A 117 -21.49 -3.06 10.01
C PHE A 117 -20.57 -3.43 8.84
N ASN A 118 -20.94 -3.07 7.63
CA ASN A 118 -20.06 -3.22 6.46
C ASN A 118 -18.82 -2.34 6.59
N ASP A 119 -18.98 -1.08 7.03
CA ASP A 119 -17.88 -0.16 7.33
C ASP A 119 -16.97 -0.74 8.42
N PHE A 120 -17.56 -1.22 9.51
CA PHE A 120 -16.83 -1.89 10.58
C PHE A 120 -16.01 -3.09 10.05
N LEU A 121 -16.61 -3.95 9.24
CA LEU A 121 -15.92 -5.12 8.69
C LEU A 121 -14.78 -4.70 7.75
N ASP A 122 -14.98 -3.68 6.92
CA ASP A 122 -13.93 -3.17 6.03
C ASP A 122 -12.74 -2.62 6.83
N LEU A 123 -13.00 -1.83 7.87
CA LEU A 123 -11.96 -1.30 8.76
C LEU A 123 -11.27 -2.39 9.60
N ALA A 124 -12.02 -3.39 10.04
CA ALA A 124 -11.47 -4.54 10.79
C ALA A 124 -10.53 -5.38 9.91
N LEU A 125 -10.85 -5.53 8.62
CA LEU A 125 -10.03 -6.25 7.64
C LEU A 125 -8.71 -5.54 7.30
N ASP A 126 -8.48 -4.33 7.76
CA ASP A 126 -7.18 -3.66 7.69
C ASP A 126 -6.20 -4.21 8.75
N SER A 127 -6.68 -4.78 9.84
CA SER A 127 -5.83 -5.23 10.94
C SER A 127 -4.75 -6.25 10.55
N PRO A 128 -4.95 -7.21 9.62
CA PRO A 128 -3.91 -8.11 9.14
C PRO A 128 -2.73 -7.38 8.46
N TYR A 129 -2.98 -6.21 7.85
CA TYR A 129 -1.97 -5.45 7.12
C TYR A 129 -1.21 -4.47 8.01
N PHE A 130 -1.90 -3.84 8.96
CA PHE A 130 -1.32 -2.84 9.87
C PHE A 130 -1.03 -3.38 11.28
N GLY A 131 -1.42 -4.62 11.56
CA GLY A 131 -1.26 -5.27 12.86
C GLY A 131 -2.33 -4.93 13.88
N HIS A 132 -3.10 -3.86 13.69
CA HIS A 132 -4.26 -3.49 14.53
C HIS A 132 -5.18 -2.53 13.78
N SER A 133 -6.43 -2.47 14.21
CA SER A 133 -7.40 -1.44 13.85
C SER A 133 -8.17 -1.06 15.10
N LEU A 134 -8.08 0.20 15.51
CA LEU A 134 -8.92 0.74 16.58
C LEU A 134 -10.11 1.44 15.93
N ILE A 135 -11.31 0.95 16.24
CA ILE A 135 -12.53 1.41 15.59
C ILE A 135 -13.42 2.06 16.64
N GLN A 136 -13.82 3.28 16.39
CA GLN A 136 -14.79 4.01 17.21
C GLN A 136 -16.17 3.85 16.58
N PHE A 137 -17.14 3.43 17.39
CA PHE A 137 -18.53 3.36 16.96
C PHE A 137 -19.23 4.70 17.26
N GLY A 138 -20.13 5.07 16.35
CA GLY A 138 -20.98 6.23 16.54
C GLY A 138 -22.04 6.03 17.62
N TYR A 139 -23.00 6.93 17.69
CA TYR A 139 -24.09 6.87 18.65
C TYR A 139 -25.02 5.67 18.36
N ILE A 140 -25.66 5.18 19.41
CA ILE A 140 -26.72 4.18 19.28
C ILE A 140 -28.01 4.88 18.89
N ASN A 141 -28.64 4.45 17.79
CA ASN A 141 -29.95 4.90 17.39
C ASN A 141 -31.00 3.85 17.73
N ILE A 142 -32.08 4.24 18.38
CA ILE A 142 -33.16 3.31 18.76
C ILE A 142 -34.24 3.35 17.70
N GLU A 143 -34.34 2.30 16.90
CA GLU A 143 -35.32 2.16 15.84
C GLU A 143 -36.07 0.82 15.96
N ASN A 144 -37.37 0.86 16.14
CA ASN A 144 -38.22 -0.35 16.14
C ASN A 144 -37.77 -1.45 17.13
N GLY A 145 -37.21 -1.06 18.30
CA GLY A 145 -36.70 -2.00 19.31
C GLY A 145 -35.34 -2.63 19.00
N VAL A 146 -34.67 -2.13 17.99
CA VAL A 146 -33.27 -2.45 17.61
C VAL A 146 -32.38 -1.25 17.91
N MET A 147 -31.16 -1.47 18.37
CA MET A 147 -30.19 -0.42 18.76
C MET A 147 -28.93 -0.46 17.87
N PRO A 148 -29.04 -0.17 16.57
CA PRO A 148 -27.86 -0.12 15.69
C PRO A 148 -26.99 1.09 16.01
N PHE A 149 -25.71 0.99 15.67
CA PHE A 149 -24.81 2.15 15.65
C PHE A 149 -25.08 3.03 14.42
N THR A 150 -24.78 4.33 14.55
CA THR A 150 -24.92 5.28 13.42
C THR A 150 -23.78 5.22 12.43
N GLY A 151 -22.61 4.65 12.82
CA GLY A 151 -21.44 4.49 11.97
C GLY A 151 -20.29 3.80 12.69
N ALA A 152 -19.24 3.53 11.94
CA ALA A 152 -17.96 3.03 12.45
C ALA A 152 -16.83 3.81 11.78
N GLU A 153 -15.90 4.36 12.55
CA GLU A 153 -14.80 5.18 12.07
C GLU A 153 -13.46 4.64 12.59
N LEU A 154 -12.43 4.74 11.75
CA LEU A 154 -11.09 4.35 12.16
C LEU A 154 -10.45 5.46 12.98
N VAL A 155 -10.04 5.14 14.21
CA VAL A 155 -9.16 6.01 14.99
C VAL A 155 -7.78 6.01 14.30
N PRO A 156 -7.18 7.19 14.06
CA PRO A 156 -5.86 7.25 13.44
C PRO A 156 -4.85 6.35 14.15
N ARG A 157 -4.10 5.56 13.37
CA ARG A 157 -3.16 4.56 13.93
C ARG A 157 -1.90 5.18 14.57
N LYS A 158 -1.65 6.46 14.29
CA LYS A 158 -0.56 7.25 14.88
C LYS A 158 -1.12 8.11 16.00
N HIS A 159 -0.90 7.68 17.21
CA HIS A 159 -1.12 8.46 18.42
C HIS A 159 0.02 8.21 19.41
#